data_53be522a94a147ba26349c3fcf6f83b7
#
_entry.id   53be522a94a147ba26349c3fcf6f83b7
#
_cell.length_a   1.000
_cell.length_b   1.000
_cell.length_c   1.000
_cell.angle_alpha   90.00
_cell.angle_beta   90.00
_cell.angle_gamma   90.00
#
_symmetry.space_group_name_H-M   'P 1'
#
loop_
_entity.id
_entity.type
_entity.pdbx_description
1 polymer ?
#
loop_
_entity_poly.entity_id
_entity_poly.type
_entity_poly.pdbx_seq_one_letter_code
_entity_poly.pdbx_strand_id
1 'polypeptide(L)'
;MGSWHELKFGGEIQHDQLNTLLGIASNGFFVFAPVPIVGEAFADFLIGQPVVFLQGGGQLPRGLRASNFNLYAQDSYKPTSRLTLNFGLRYELPQPYSEIHNEDALFVPNAQSHVIASAPPGLLYPGDPGVGPGLIPREYRAFAPRVGFAWDPTGNGRWAVRSAYGIFYDPYYNGEGGPLQAPESAPPWFKTIQEELPSSFANPLPAGSNPFAPTFAGAQSLTLDTLDSHIRLPYAQDWNFTVEHSFGQGWLLEVGYVGTKGTKLPRFIESNPPTLCSTLPLSQQASCISGEQQNVNLYRPYSGCTAANPDSCNYGSIGLISGGTNSNYNALQTSLRKRLGYGMAFLASYTFSKSLDDVSSFNITGSAPQLVAGENDLAQNPWDLAAEYGRSLFDARQRFVFSYQWQLPYWKDSQTWYQRALGNWQLNGIFSAATGTPFTVYDSSDPSLQGQSPEISGFVGDRPNLVGNPDNGPKTASEWFNTQAFQHVTQLGTFGDAGRNIVQAAGLSQWDFALFKNFRLAESTTLQFRGEFFNILNKVNFGVPNDDISSPTFGQVQTAAPPRQIQFALKLLF
;
A
#
# COMPACT_ATOMS: atom_id res chain seq x y z
N MET A 1 -9.09 -50.88 4.62
CA MET A 1 -9.64 -50.05 5.70
C MET A 1 -9.17 -48.63 5.49
N GLY A 2 -10.01 -47.71 5.08
CA GLY A 2 -9.63 -46.32 4.92
C GLY A 2 -9.30 -45.72 6.29
N SER A 3 -8.12 -45.09 6.44
CA SER A 3 -7.80 -44.38 7.65
C SER A 3 -8.74 -43.17 7.76
N TRP A 4 -9.49 -43.08 8.86
CA TRP A 4 -10.45 -42.01 9.12
C TRP A 4 -9.73 -40.71 9.45
N HIS A 5 -8.44 -40.79 9.80
CA HIS A 5 -7.56 -39.71 10.15
C HIS A 5 -6.34 -39.70 9.23
N GLU A 6 -5.97 -38.52 8.75
CA GLU A 6 -4.73 -38.26 8.04
C GLU A 6 -3.95 -37.21 8.84
N LEU A 7 -3.05 -37.67 9.69
CA LEU A 7 -2.21 -36.83 10.55
C LEU A 7 -0.95 -36.40 9.79
N LYS A 8 -0.66 -35.10 9.82
CA LYS A 8 0.60 -34.52 9.33
C LYS A 8 1.19 -33.63 10.42
N PHE A 9 2.48 -33.76 10.64
CA PHE A 9 3.24 -32.88 11.53
C PHE A 9 4.62 -32.64 10.95
N GLY A 10 5.20 -31.50 11.31
CA GLY A 10 6.52 -31.15 10.83
C GLY A 10 7.04 -29.89 11.49
N GLY A 11 8.27 -29.59 11.14
CA GLY A 11 8.97 -28.38 11.55
C GLY A 11 9.68 -27.75 10.35
N GLU A 12 9.91 -26.46 10.46
CA GLU A 12 10.60 -25.64 9.48
C GLU A 12 11.59 -24.75 10.21
N ILE A 13 12.78 -24.66 9.69
CA ILE A 13 13.80 -23.68 10.12
C ILE A 13 14.10 -22.85 8.88
N GLN A 14 13.82 -21.57 8.95
CA GLN A 14 14.13 -20.61 7.89
C GLN A 14 15.22 -19.69 8.40
N HIS A 15 16.32 -19.58 7.66
CA HIS A 15 17.38 -18.63 7.95
C HIS A 15 17.47 -17.62 6.82
N ASP A 16 17.16 -16.36 7.16
CA ASP A 16 17.10 -15.26 6.21
C ASP A 16 18.39 -14.46 6.26
N GLN A 17 18.92 -14.17 5.09
CA GLN A 17 20.06 -13.27 4.89
C GLN A 17 19.67 -12.25 3.84
N LEU A 18 19.50 -11.01 4.26
CA LEU A 18 19.23 -9.88 3.38
C LEU A 18 20.46 -8.96 3.41
N ASN A 19 21.08 -8.78 2.25
CA ASN A 19 22.15 -7.81 2.08
C ASN A 19 21.62 -6.71 1.17
N THR A 20 21.52 -5.52 1.71
CA THR A 20 20.97 -4.34 1.02
C THR A 20 22.04 -3.27 0.86
N LEU A 21 21.85 -2.43 -0.11
CA LEU A 21 22.60 -1.20 -0.26
C LEU A 21 21.60 -0.07 -0.03
N LEU A 22 21.68 0.59 1.11
CA LEU A 22 20.81 1.70 1.45
C LEU A 22 21.10 2.88 0.51
N GLY A 23 20.13 3.21 -0.33
CA GLY A 23 20.31 4.16 -1.43
C GLY A 23 19.36 5.36 -1.40
N ILE A 24 18.89 5.78 -0.23
CA ILE A 24 17.96 6.92 -0.12
C ILE A 24 18.68 8.18 -0.61
N ALA A 25 18.24 8.72 -1.76
CA ALA A 25 18.82 9.91 -2.37
C ALA A 25 20.36 9.92 -2.44
N SER A 26 21.00 8.74 -2.62
CA SER A 26 22.47 8.60 -2.53
C SER A 26 23.23 9.44 -3.56
N ASN A 27 22.62 9.72 -4.71
CA ASN A 27 23.20 10.61 -5.73
C ASN A 27 22.84 12.08 -5.51
N GLY A 28 22.03 12.37 -4.50
CA GLY A 28 21.42 13.68 -4.29
C GLY A 28 20.35 14.02 -5.34
N PHE A 29 19.42 14.85 -4.97
CA PHE A 29 18.49 15.47 -5.91
C PHE A 29 18.21 16.92 -5.53
N PHE A 30 17.86 17.72 -6.53
CA PHE A 30 17.51 19.11 -6.37
C PHE A 30 16.03 19.30 -6.63
N VAL A 31 15.41 20.17 -5.83
CA VAL A 31 14.04 20.61 -6.05
C VAL A 31 14.06 22.06 -6.53
N PHE A 32 13.27 22.33 -7.56
CA PHE A 32 13.01 23.65 -8.09
C PHE A 32 11.52 23.94 -7.94
N ALA A 33 11.16 25.03 -7.30
CA ALA A 33 9.77 25.39 -7.04
C ALA A 33 9.54 26.87 -7.38
N PRO A 34 8.32 27.29 -7.72
CA PRO A 34 8.00 28.67 -8.00
C PRO A 34 7.99 29.49 -6.69
N VAL A 35 9.16 29.78 -6.18
CA VAL A 35 9.41 30.67 -5.04
C VAL A 35 10.05 31.97 -5.51
N PRO A 36 10.16 33.02 -4.67
CA PRO A 36 10.41 34.40 -5.08
C PRO A 36 11.82 34.70 -5.62
N ILE A 37 12.51 33.75 -6.27
CA ILE A 37 13.77 34.06 -6.98
C ILE A 37 13.45 34.54 -8.40
N VAL A 38 12.81 33.70 -9.22
CA VAL A 38 12.33 34.10 -10.56
C VAL A 38 10.81 33.85 -10.69
N GLY A 39 10.21 33.07 -9.80
CA GLY A 39 8.79 32.78 -9.78
C GLY A 39 8.36 31.62 -10.67
N GLU A 40 9.30 30.92 -11.33
CA GLU A 40 9.06 29.83 -12.26
C GLU A 40 10.11 28.74 -12.07
N ALA A 41 9.70 27.53 -11.65
CA ALA A 41 10.60 26.43 -11.34
C ALA A 41 11.56 26.04 -12.47
N PHE A 42 11.11 26.09 -13.73
CA PHE A 42 11.97 25.79 -14.88
C PHE A 42 13.00 26.89 -15.17
N ALA A 43 12.66 28.15 -14.91
CA ALA A 43 13.62 29.25 -15.04
C ALA A 43 14.68 29.16 -13.93
N ASP A 44 14.30 28.81 -12.71
CA ASP A 44 15.24 28.59 -11.59
C ASP A 44 16.18 27.41 -11.88
N PHE A 45 15.68 26.35 -12.52
CA PHE A 45 16.52 25.25 -13.01
C PHE A 45 17.56 25.75 -14.04
N LEU A 46 17.13 26.56 -15.02
CA LEU A 46 18.04 27.07 -16.08
C LEU A 46 19.14 27.97 -15.53
N ILE A 47 18.89 28.69 -14.47
CA ILE A 47 19.90 29.56 -13.82
C ILE A 47 20.66 28.85 -12.68
N GLY A 48 20.32 27.56 -12.40
CA GLY A 48 20.99 26.75 -11.39
C GLY A 48 20.71 27.17 -9.95
N GLN A 49 19.48 27.63 -9.69
CA GLN A 49 19.03 28.09 -8.35
C GLN A 49 17.96 27.12 -7.78
N PRO A 50 18.37 26.00 -7.20
CA PRO A 50 17.43 25.10 -6.54
C PRO A 50 16.95 25.68 -5.20
N VAL A 51 15.75 25.28 -4.79
CA VAL A 51 15.19 25.65 -3.48
C VAL A 51 15.57 24.67 -2.39
N VAL A 52 15.78 23.40 -2.76
CA VAL A 52 16.23 22.36 -1.83
C VAL A 52 17.24 21.46 -2.53
N PHE A 53 18.24 21.04 -1.80
CA PHE A 53 19.08 19.90 -2.10
C PHE A 53 18.94 18.85 -1.02
N LEU A 54 18.71 17.60 -1.41
CA LEU A 54 18.59 16.48 -0.48
C LEU A 54 19.54 15.36 -0.90
N GLN A 55 20.31 14.85 0.06
CA GLN A 55 21.20 13.71 -0.15
C GLN A 55 21.29 12.82 1.08
N GLY A 56 21.16 11.51 0.86
CA GLY A 56 21.48 10.48 1.85
C GLY A 56 22.88 9.94 1.65
N GLY A 57 23.58 9.68 2.75
CA GLY A 57 24.94 9.13 2.68
C GLY A 57 25.45 8.60 4.00
N GLY A 58 26.61 7.95 3.94
CA GLY A 58 27.23 7.27 5.06
C GLY A 58 27.55 5.80 4.72
N GLN A 59 27.41 4.90 5.68
CA GLN A 59 27.57 3.46 5.46
C GLN A 59 26.33 2.89 4.76
N LEU A 60 26.45 2.60 3.47
CA LEU A 60 25.35 2.12 2.64
C LEU A 60 25.11 0.59 2.72
N PRO A 61 26.16 -0.28 2.80
CA PRO A 61 25.93 -1.72 2.91
C PRO A 61 25.31 -2.11 4.25
N ARG A 62 24.22 -2.87 4.21
CA ARG A 62 23.55 -3.42 5.39
C ARG A 62 23.41 -4.93 5.26
N GLY A 63 23.55 -5.63 6.37
CA GLY A 63 23.42 -7.08 6.42
C GLY A 63 22.43 -7.52 7.50
N LEU A 64 21.21 -7.83 7.11
CA LEU A 64 20.17 -8.28 8.03
C LEU A 64 20.14 -9.81 8.13
N ARG A 65 19.95 -10.32 9.32
CA ARG A 65 19.91 -11.77 9.63
C ARG A 65 18.75 -12.08 10.56
N ALA A 66 17.97 -13.10 10.20
CA ALA A 66 16.91 -13.64 11.06
C ALA A 66 16.86 -15.17 10.96
N SER A 67 16.34 -15.82 12.01
CA SER A 67 16.08 -17.26 12.00
C SER A 67 14.69 -17.51 12.57
N ASN A 68 13.82 -18.10 11.77
CA ASN A 68 12.45 -18.40 12.13
C ASN A 68 12.31 -19.91 12.36
N PHE A 69 11.61 -20.28 13.44
CA PHE A 69 11.36 -21.68 13.78
C PHE A 69 9.85 -21.89 13.82
N ASN A 70 9.38 -22.86 13.05
CA ASN A 70 7.97 -23.13 12.95
C ASN A 70 7.70 -24.61 13.18
N LEU A 71 6.64 -24.92 13.92
CA LEU A 71 6.15 -26.28 14.13
C LEU A 71 4.68 -26.33 13.73
N TYR A 72 4.25 -27.45 13.17
CA TYR A 72 2.84 -27.65 12.87
C TYR A 72 2.37 -29.07 13.09
N ALA A 73 1.09 -29.20 13.43
CA ALA A 73 0.36 -30.45 13.44
C ALA A 73 -1.01 -30.21 12.80
N GLN A 74 -1.45 -31.14 11.95
CA GLN A 74 -2.79 -31.09 11.36
C GLN A 74 -3.38 -32.47 11.24
N ASP A 75 -4.73 -32.54 11.27
CA ASP A 75 -5.52 -33.73 11.06
C ASP A 75 -6.60 -33.45 10.01
N SER A 76 -6.74 -34.36 9.04
CA SER A 76 -7.87 -34.42 8.14
C SER A 76 -8.71 -35.63 8.52
N TYR A 77 -9.76 -35.40 9.29
CA TYR A 77 -10.68 -36.42 9.79
C TYR A 77 -11.87 -36.60 8.84
N LYS A 78 -12.09 -37.82 8.39
CA LYS A 78 -13.19 -38.19 7.47
C LYS A 78 -14.19 -39.13 8.17
N PRO A 79 -15.09 -38.57 9.01
CA PRO A 79 -16.07 -39.40 9.72
C PRO A 79 -17.03 -40.13 8.80
N THR A 80 -17.25 -39.60 7.61
CA THR A 80 -18.04 -40.27 6.54
C THR A 80 -17.41 -39.99 5.19
N SER A 81 -17.85 -40.70 4.14
CA SER A 81 -17.45 -40.42 2.76
C SER A 81 -17.89 -39.05 2.25
N ARG A 82 -18.78 -38.37 2.96
CA ARG A 82 -19.39 -37.09 2.59
C ARG A 82 -18.90 -35.90 3.40
N LEU A 83 -18.19 -36.13 4.50
CA LEU A 83 -17.77 -35.10 5.41
C LEU A 83 -16.27 -35.24 5.69
N THR A 84 -15.54 -34.16 5.48
CA THR A 84 -14.15 -34.00 5.89
C THR A 84 -14.05 -32.83 6.85
N LEU A 85 -13.42 -33.04 7.99
CA LEU A 85 -13.09 -32.02 8.98
C LEU A 85 -11.57 -31.85 8.98
N ASN A 86 -11.11 -30.61 8.98
CA ASN A 86 -9.70 -30.29 9.02
C ASN A 86 -9.41 -29.46 10.27
N PHE A 87 -8.38 -29.87 11.01
CA PHE A 87 -7.89 -29.19 12.17
C PHE A 87 -6.38 -29.01 12.05
N GLY A 88 -5.90 -27.86 12.37
CA GLY A 88 -4.46 -27.58 12.33
C GLY A 88 -4.05 -26.55 13.37
N LEU A 89 -2.84 -26.68 13.83
CA LEU A 89 -2.18 -25.68 14.66
C LEU A 89 -0.77 -25.51 14.11
N ARG A 90 -0.38 -24.27 13.83
CA ARG A 90 0.99 -23.88 13.56
C ARG A 90 1.46 -22.98 14.70
N TYR A 91 2.63 -23.26 15.22
CA TYR A 91 3.32 -22.43 16.19
C TYR A 91 4.50 -21.78 15.49
N GLU A 92 4.57 -20.48 15.53
CA GLU A 92 5.59 -19.69 14.82
C GLU A 92 6.44 -18.94 15.84
N LEU A 93 7.75 -18.98 15.65
CA LEU A 93 8.75 -18.27 16.45
C LEU A 93 9.59 -17.39 15.51
N PRO A 94 9.01 -16.31 14.98
CA PRO A 94 9.77 -15.38 14.17
C PRO A 94 10.74 -14.61 15.05
N GLN A 95 11.93 -14.38 14.51
CA GLN A 95 12.93 -13.56 15.17
C GLN A 95 13.03 -12.22 14.45
N PRO A 96 13.11 -11.10 15.19
CA PRO A 96 13.46 -9.83 14.60
C PRO A 96 14.79 -9.94 13.86
N TYR A 97 14.90 -9.29 12.73
CA TYR A 97 16.18 -9.17 12.04
C TYR A 97 17.16 -8.41 12.93
N SER A 98 18.41 -8.82 12.85
CA SER A 98 19.54 -8.11 13.44
C SER A 98 20.50 -7.69 12.35
N GLU A 99 20.98 -6.46 12.42
CA GLU A 99 22.03 -5.96 11.55
C GLU A 99 23.41 -6.49 12.04
N ILE A 100 24.24 -6.97 11.10
CA ILE A 100 25.49 -7.70 11.41
C ILE A 100 26.55 -6.87 12.12
N HIS A 101 26.49 -5.55 11.99
CA HIS A 101 27.42 -4.61 12.63
C HIS A 101 26.79 -3.87 13.81
N ASN A 102 25.50 -4.14 14.14
CA ASN A 102 24.71 -3.43 15.14
C ASN A 102 24.59 -1.92 14.85
N GLU A 103 24.45 -1.55 13.59
CA GLU A 103 24.38 -0.17 13.13
C GLU A 103 22.93 0.34 12.97
N ASP A 104 21.98 -0.34 13.59
CA ASP A 104 20.58 0.09 13.71
C ASP A 104 20.38 0.90 14.97
N ALA A 105 19.34 1.73 15.00
CA ALA A 105 18.97 2.50 16.20
C ALA A 105 17.47 2.41 16.50
N LEU A 106 17.17 2.53 17.79
CA LEU A 106 15.83 2.66 18.33
C LEU A 106 15.68 4.05 18.98
N PHE A 107 14.55 4.71 18.78
CA PHE A 107 14.26 5.95 19.49
C PHE A 107 13.38 5.66 20.71
N VAL A 108 13.91 6.00 21.89
CA VAL A 108 13.20 5.91 23.17
C VAL A 108 13.31 7.26 23.87
N PRO A 109 12.24 8.03 24.00
CA PRO A 109 12.28 9.38 24.54
C PRO A 109 13.06 9.48 25.86
N ASN A 110 13.94 10.48 25.95
CA ASN A 110 14.75 10.80 27.14
C ASN A 110 15.76 9.73 27.60
N ALA A 111 15.91 8.62 26.88
CA ALA A 111 16.93 7.63 27.19
C ALA A 111 18.31 8.08 26.70
N GLN A 112 19.39 7.70 27.41
CA GLN A 112 20.77 7.99 26.99
C GLN A 112 21.47 6.69 26.64
N SER A 113 22.11 6.65 25.48
CA SER A 113 22.92 5.49 25.09
C SER A 113 24.16 5.34 25.95
N HIS A 114 24.47 4.11 26.31
CA HIS A 114 25.74 3.69 26.92
C HIS A 114 26.72 3.16 25.87
N VAL A 115 26.22 2.73 24.72
CA VAL A 115 27.04 2.21 23.60
C VAL A 115 27.69 3.37 22.86
N ILE A 116 26.94 4.44 22.57
CA ILE A 116 27.46 5.65 21.94
C ILE A 116 27.13 6.85 22.85
N ALA A 117 28.03 7.16 23.77
CA ALA A 117 27.83 8.20 24.77
C ALA A 117 27.63 9.61 24.18
N SER A 118 28.09 9.84 22.95
CA SER A 118 27.90 11.11 22.22
C SER A 118 26.59 11.21 21.47
N ALA A 119 25.76 10.14 21.48
CA ALA A 119 24.46 10.18 20.85
C ALA A 119 23.54 11.17 21.57
N PRO A 120 22.69 11.91 20.82
CA PRO A 120 21.67 12.74 21.44
C PRO A 120 20.71 11.88 22.30
N PRO A 121 20.16 12.44 23.39
CA PRO A 121 19.18 11.73 24.22
C PRO A 121 17.99 11.25 23.36
N GLY A 122 17.62 9.99 23.49
CA GLY A 122 16.59 9.33 22.71
C GLY A 122 17.12 8.20 21.83
N LEU A 123 18.32 8.29 21.28
CA LEU A 123 18.88 7.22 20.46
C LEU A 123 19.51 6.13 21.31
N LEU A 124 19.04 4.90 21.12
CA LEU A 124 19.57 3.67 21.70
C LEU A 124 20.01 2.71 20.61
N TYR A 125 21.02 1.91 20.90
CA TYR A 125 21.63 0.97 19.95
C TYR A 125 21.61 -0.46 20.51
N PRO A 126 21.79 -1.47 19.66
CA PRO A 126 21.99 -2.83 20.12
C PRO A 126 23.12 -2.91 21.16
N GLY A 127 22.80 -3.44 22.34
CA GLY A 127 23.69 -3.47 23.50
C GLY A 127 23.39 -2.44 24.59
N ASP A 128 22.58 -1.44 24.33
CA ASP A 128 22.01 -0.59 25.37
C ASP A 128 21.02 -1.36 26.26
N PRO A 129 20.82 -0.97 27.53
CA PRO A 129 19.90 -1.63 28.42
C PRO A 129 18.50 -1.77 27.81
N GLY A 130 18.03 -3.02 27.66
CA GLY A 130 16.72 -3.33 27.08
C GLY A 130 16.68 -3.39 25.54
N VAL A 131 17.78 -3.08 24.85
CA VAL A 131 17.87 -3.11 23.39
C VAL A 131 18.69 -4.33 22.93
N GLY A 132 18.00 -5.32 22.39
CA GLY A 132 18.63 -6.49 21.78
C GLY A 132 19.10 -6.23 20.35
N PRO A 133 19.82 -7.20 19.73
CA PRO A 133 20.31 -7.05 18.36
C PRO A 133 19.23 -6.82 17.29
N GLY A 134 18.01 -7.24 17.54
CA GLY A 134 16.88 -7.02 16.63
C GLY A 134 15.98 -5.84 17.05
N LEU A 135 16.46 -4.95 17.93
CA LEU A 135 15.81 -3.76 18.48
C LEU A 135 14.53 -4.04 19.28
N ILE A 136 13.68 -4.93 18.82
CA ILE A 136 12.38 -5.27 19.41
C ILE A 136 12.39 -6.65 20.04
N PRO A 137 11.50 -6.95 21.02
CA PRO A 137 11.45 -8.26 21.65
C PRO A 137 10.91 -9.32 20.69
N ARG A 138 11.32 -10.58 20.93
CA ARG A 138 10.80 -11.73 20.20
C ARG A 138 9.36 -12.00 20.59
N GLU A 139 8.54 -12.40 19.62
CA GLU A 139 7.18 -12.85 19.85
C GLU A 139 7.13 -14.37 20.09
N TYR A 140 6.61 -14.78 21.25
CA TYR A 140 6.49 -16.20 21.62
C TYR A 140 5.04 -16.71 21.60
N ARG A 141 4.06 -15.88 21.21
CA ARG A 141 2.63 -16.20 21.30
C ARG A 141 1.97 -16.36 19.93
N ALA A 142 2.75 -16.62 18.89
CA ALA A 142 2.22 -16.76 17.55
C ALA A 142 1.68 -18.18 17.31
N PHE A 143 0.49 -18.46 17.86
CA PHE A 143 -0.27 -19.67 17.62
C PHE A 143 -1.29 -19.42 16.53
N ALA A 144 -1.20 -20.15 15.43
CA ALA A 144 -2.02 -20.04 14.22
C ALA A 144 -2.94 -21.26 14.05
N PRO A 145 -4.08 -21.32 14.78
CA PRO A 145 -5.07 -22.38 14.60
C PRO A 145 -5.77 -22.25 13.25
N ARG A 146 -6.13 -23.38 12.68
CA ARG A 146 -6.90 -23.50 11.44
C ARG A 146 -7.93 -24.59 11.58
N VAL A 147 -9.18 -24.28 11.24
CA VAL A 147 -10.26 -25.24 11.27
C VAL A 147 -11.09 -25.11 10.00
N GLY A 148 -11.63 -26.21 9.49
CA GLY A 148 -12.49 -26.17 8.33
C GLY A 148 -13.23 -27.46 8.12
N PHE A 149 -14.24 -27.40 7.26
CA PHE A 149 -14.96 -28.61 6.81
C PHE A 149 -15.29 -28.53 5.32
N ALA A 150 -15.46 -29.70 4.73
CA ALA A 150 -16.02 -29.90 3.41
C ALA A 150 -17.09 -30.98 3.51
N TRP A 151 -18.29 -30.67 3.03
CA TRP A 151 -19.47 -31.54 3.12
C TRP A 151 -20.21 -31.65 1.78
N ASP A 152 -20.48 -32.90 1.35
CA ASP A 152 -21.42 -33.21 0.26
C ASP A 152 -22.75 -33.63 0.89
N PRO A 153 -23.77 -32.76 0.99
CA PRO A 153 -25.04 -33.06 1.62
C PRO A 153 -25.82 -34.19 0.91
N THR A 154 -25.63 -34.34 -0.36
CA THR A 154 -26.38 -35.32 -1.19
C THR A 154 -25.61 -36.60 -1.46
N GLY A 155 -24.30 -36.61 -1.30
CA GLY A 155 -23.43 -37.76 -1.55
C GLY A 155 -23.27 -38.13 -3.02
N ASN A 156 -23.72 -37.29 -3.93
CA ASN A 156 -23.64 -37.52 -5.37
C ASN A 156 -22.60 -36.61 -6.07
N GLY A 157 -21.81 -35.85 -5.32
CA GLY A 157 -20.77 -34.96 -5.82
C GLY A 157 -21.29 -33.72 -6.55
N ARG A 158 -22.59 -33.44 -6.48
CA ARG A 158 -23.18 -32.24 -7.12
C ARG A 158 -23.18 -31.02 -6.23
N TRP A 159 -23.14 -31.20 -4.93
CA TRP A 159 -23.10 -30.18 -3.94
C TRP A 159 -21.79 -30.25 -3.16
N ALA A 160 -21.22 -29.11 -2.86
CA ALA A 160 -20.16 -28.98 -1.88
C ALA A 160 -20.40 -27.75 -1.02
N VAL A 161 -20.44 -27.95 0.30
CA VAL A 161 -20.50 -26.89 1.29
C VAL A 161 -19.16 -26.89 2.01
N ARG A 162 -18.47 -25.75 2.01
CA ARG A 162 -17.15 -25.59 2.62
C ARG A 162 -17.14 -24.39 3.52
N SER A 163 -16.43 -24.52 4.61
CA SER A 163 -16.11 -23.38 5.49
C SER A 163 -14.75 -23.60 6.10
N ALA A 164 -14.04 -22.50 6.29
CA ALA A 164 -12.78 -22.51 7.00
C ALA A 164 -12.61 -21.22 7.81
N TYR A 165 -11.83 -21.33 8.87
CA TYR A 165 -11.32 -20.22 9.65
C TYR A 165 -9.85 -20.48 9.96
N GLY A 166 -9.02 -19.43 9.93
CA GLY A 166 -7.61 -19.52 10.28
C GLY A 166 -7.02 -18.22 10.76
N ILE A 167 -5.98 -18.32 11.57
CA ILE A 167 -5.12 -17.20 11.96
C ILE A 167 -3.79 -17.35 11.23
N PHE A 168 -3.30 -16.23 10.68
CA PHE A 168 -2.07 -16.15 9.90
C PHE A 168 -1.25 -14.98 10.41
N TYR A 169 -0.06 -15.26 10.93
CA TYR A 169 0.87 -14.22 11.32
C TYR A 169 1.70 -13.78 10.12
N ASP A 170 1.97 -12.49 10.06
CA ASP A 170 2.93 -11.94 9.12
C ASP A 170 4.18 -11.59 9.91
N PRO A 171 5.30 -12.30 9.67
CA PRO A 171 6.58 -11.87 10.17
C PRO A 171 7.02 -10.64 9.38
N TYR A 172 6.51 -9.47 9.70
CA TYR A 172 6.63 -8.16 9.02
C TYR A 172 8.05 -7.74 8.66
N TYR A 173 8.88 -8.69 8.60
CA TYR A 173 10.30 -8.54 8.39
C TYR A 173 10.72 -8.88 6.96
N ASN A 174 9.78 -9.29 6.12
CA ASN A 174 10.07 -9.76 4.79
C ASN A 174 9.93 -8.64 3.78
N GLY A 175 11.05 -8.11 3.33
CA GLY A 175 11.11 -7.41 2.07
C GLY A 175 11.70 -6.02 2.11
N GLU A 176 12.27 -5.67 1.00
CA GLU A 176 12.67 -4.33 0.60
C GLU A 176 11.48 -3.38 0.74
N GLY A 177 11.60 -2.31 1.52
CA GLY A 177 10.51 -1.38 1.84
C GLY A 177 9.64 -1.77 3.04
N GLY A 178 9.97 -2.83 3.77
CA GLY A 178 9.27 -3.22 5.00
C GLY A 178 9.64 -2.34 6.21
N PRO A 179 8.90 -2.48 7.32
CA PRO A 179 9.10 -1.68 8.55
C PRO A 179 10.52 -1.70 9.09
N LEU A 180 11.31 -2.69 8.75
CA LEU A 180 12.68 -2.81 9.25
C LEU A 180 13.72 -1.98 8.52
N GLN A 181 13.41 -1.43 7.34
CA GLN A 181 14.33 -0.50 6.70
C GLN A 181 14.44 0.83 7.43
N ALA A 182 13.44 1.19 8.20
CA ALA A 182 13.43 2.42 8.95
C ALA A 182 14.62 2.55 9.91
N PRO A 183 14.89 1.56 10.79
CA PRO A 183 16.06 1.62 11.68
C PRO A 183 17.40 1.52 10.98
N GLU A 184 17.45 1.02 9.72
CA GLU A 184 18.70 0.91 8.97
C GLU A 184 19.29 2.27 8.59
N SER A 185 18.47 3.32 8.50
CA SER A 185 18.91 4.68 8.25
C SER A 185 19.39 5.40 9.51
N ALA A 186 19.98 4.69 10.45
CA ALA A 186 20.31 5.17 11.76
C ALA A 186 21.57 6.03 11.80
N PRO A 187 21.51 7.26 12.39
CA PRO A 187 22.68 8.02 12.70
C PRO A 187 23.49 7.34 13.86
N PRO A 188 24.81 7.48 13.89
CA PRO A 188 25.64 8.33 13.04
C PRO A 188 26.07 7.69 11.72
N TRP A 189 25.76 6.40 11.46
CA TRP A 189 26.28 5.66 10.30
C TRP A 189 25.64 6.07 8.97
N PHE A 190 24.36 6.39 8.99
CA PHE A 190 23.64 6.93 7.83
C PHE A 190 22.95 8.24 8.22
N LYS A 191 22.93 9.19 7.29
CA LYS A 191 22.29 10.50 7.47
C LYS A 191 21.63 10.93 6.17
N THR A 192 20.49 11.55 6.28
CA THR A 192 19.89 12.33 5.20
C THR A 192 20.11 13.81 5.52
N ILE A 193 20.60 14.55 4.54
CA ILE A 193 20.90 15.98 4.66
C ILE A 193 20.00 16.71 3.70
N GLN A 194 19.33 17.73 4.20
CA GLN A 194 18.55 18.67 3.43
C GLN A 194 19.17 20.06 3.60
N GLU A 195 19.53 20.69 2.49
CA GLU A 195 19.98 22.07 2.44
C GLU A 195 18.91 22.91 1.75
N GLU A 196 18.41 23.92 2.45
CA GLU A 196 17.48 24.88 1.89
C GLU A 196 18.25 26.02 1.23
N LEU A 197 17.81 26.43 0.03
CA LEU A 197 18.44 27.46 -0.77
C LEU A 197 19.96 27.25 -0.90
N PRO A 198 20.41 26.08 -1.39
CA PRO A 198 21.84 25.78 -1.46
C PRO A 198 22.57 26.83 -2.29
N SER A 199 23.79 27.17 -1.88
CA SER A 199 24.55 28.29 -2.43
C SER A 199 24.90 28.13 -3.91
N SER A 200 24.96 26.90 -4.42
CA SER A 200 25.17 26.62 -5.83
C SER A 200 24.75 25.22 -6.22
N PHE A 201 24.38 25.06 -7.47
CA PHE A 201 24.09 23.77 -8.08
C PHE A 201 25.32 22.84 -8.14
N ALA A 202 26.52 23.41 -8.28
CA ALA A 202 27.76 22.63 -8.36
C ALA A 202 28.29 22.18 -7.01
N ASN A 203 28.03 22.95 -5.95
CA ASN A 203 28.46 22.67 -4.58
C ASN A 203 27.30 22.95 -3.61
N PRO A 204 26.34 22.05 -3.53
CA PRO A 204 25.14 22.28 -2.72
C PRO A 204 25.41 22.19 -1.20
N LEU A 205 26.48 21.51 -0.80
CA LEU A 205 26.84 21.31 0.61
C LEU A 205 27.81 22.39 1.09
N PRO A 206 27.83 22.73 2.40
CA PRO A 206 28.76 23.68 2.98
C PRO A 206 30.22 23.31 2.72
N ALA A 207 31.02 24.28 2.32
CA ALA A 207 32.42 24.06 1.94
C ALA A 207 33.26 23.50 3.10
N GLY A 208 34.03 22.42 2.82
CA GLY A 208 34.93 21.78 3.79
C GLY A 208 34.25 20.89 4.81
N SER A 209 32.93 20.68 4.72
CA SER A 209 32.20 19.71 5.55
C SER A 209 32.21 18.32 4.94
N ASN A 210 32.31 17.29 5.79
CA ASN A 210 31.88 15.93 5.45
C ASN A 210 30.64 15.61 6.29
N PRO A 211 29.46 15.98 5.80
CA PRO A 211 28.24 15.83 6.59
C PRO A 211 27.88 14.37 6.86
N PHE A 212 28.42 13.44 6.07
CA PHE A 212 28.18 11.99 6.22
C PHE A 212 29.22 11.28 7.11
N ALA A 213 30.10 12.02 7.76
CA ALA A 213 31.01 11.43 8.75
C ALA A 213 30.20 10.73 9.86
N PRO A 214 30.61 9.54 10.34
CA PRO A 214 29.88 8.78 11.36
C PRO A 214 30.05 9.42 12.77
N THR A 215 29.60 10.63 12.91
CA THR A 215 29.70 11.45 14.14
C THR A 215 28.45 12.31 14.29
N PHE A 216 28.12 12.69 15.53
CA PHE A 216 27.04 13.66 15.81
C PHE A 216 27.52 15.11 15.81
N ALA A 217 28.81 15.34 15.70
CA ALA A 217 29.36 16.72 15.67
C ALA A 217 28.91 17.46 14.40
N GLY A 218 28.32 18.64 14.56
CA GLY A 218 27.85 19.46 13.45
C GLY A 218 26.61 18.87 12.73
N ALA A 219 25.92 17.93 13.35
CA ALA A 219 24.67 17.43 12.80
C ALA A 219 23.59 18.51 12.89
N GLN A 220 22.92 18.75 11.77
CA GLN A 220 21.63 19.46 11.75
C GLN A 220 20.55 18.55 12.33
N SER A 221 19.33 19.06 12.52
CA SER A 221 18.20 18.27 13.02
C SER A 221 18.11 16.90 12.34
N LEU A 222 18.22 15.83 13.14
CA LEU A 222 18.13 14.47 12.62
C LEU A 222 16.67 14.15 12.33
N THR A 223 16.37 13.84 11.10
CA THR A 223 15.15 13.11 10.74
C THR A 223 15.46 11.64 10.81
N LEU A 224 14.64 10.88 11.49
CA LEU A 224 14.84 9.44 11.63
C LEU A 224 13.52 8.68 11.63
N ASP A 225 13.60 7.45 11.18
CA ASP A 225 12.53 6.47 11.32
C ASP A 225 12.93 5.42 12.38
N THR A 226 11.96 4.99 13.16
CA THR A 226 12.20 4.08 14.27
C THR A 226 11.02 3.12 14.46
N LEU A 227 11.25 2.07 15.24
CA LEU A 227 10.22 1.11 15.62
C LEU A 227 9.67 1.41 17.02
N ASP A 228 8.38 1.18 17.22
CA ASP A 228 7.85 1.06 18.58
C ASP A 228 8.48 -0.16 19.27
N SER A 229 9.18 0.09 20.38
CA SER A 229 9.83 -0.96 21.17
C SER A 229 8.86 -2.05 21.67
N HIS A 230 7.55 -1.81 21.64
CA HIS A 230 6.51 -2.74 22.04
C HIS A 230 5.69 -3.28 20.85
N ILE A 231 6.13 -3.04 19.63
CA ILE A 231 5.45 -3.52 18.43
C ILE A 231 5.30 -5.05 18.50
N ARG A 232 4.14 -5.54 18.10
CA ARG A 232 3.83 -6.96 18.07
C ARG A 232 3.53 -7.42 16.67
N LEU A 233 3.69 -8.73 16.43
CA LEU A 233 3.39 -9.35 15.15
C LEU A 233 1.97 -9.00 14.68
N PRO A 234 1.84 -8.49 13.47
CA PRO A 234 0.56 -8.38 12.80
C PRO A 234 0.04 -9.78 12.45
N TYR A 235 -1.27 -9.90 12.40
CA TYR A 235 -1.91 -11.14 11.97
C TYR A 235 -3.23 -10.87 11.26
N ALA A 236 -3.58 -11.78 10.36
CA ALA A 236 -4.89 -11.83 9.73
C ALA A 236 -5.70 -13.00 10.30
N GLN A 237 -6.99 -12.79 10.43
CA GLN A 237 -8.00 -13.80 10.64
C GLN A 237 -8.81 -13.91 9.36
N ASP A 238 -8.79 -15.08 8.74
CA ASP A 238 -9.53 -15.35 7.51
C ASP A 238 -10.65 -16.35 7.78
N TRP A 239 -11.82 -16.07 7.22
CA TRP A 239 -12.95 -17.02 7.26
C TRP A 239 -13.69 -17.01 5.93
N ASN A 240 -14.24 -18.17 5.62
CA ASN A 240 -15.10 -18.31 4.45
C ASN A 240 -16.23 -19.29 4.72
N PHE A 241 -17.29 -19.13 3.93
CA PHE A 241 -18.37 -20.11 3.81
C PHE A 241 -18.81 -20.12 2.34
N THR A 242 -18.70 -21.28 1.69
CA THR A 242 -18.95 -21.42 0.24
C THR A 242 -19.89 -22.59 -0.01
N VAL A 243 -20.86 -22.36 -0.88
CA VAL A 243 -21.77 -23.37 -1.40
C VAL A 243 -21.55 -23.47 -2.91
N GLU A 244 -21.22 -24.67 -3.37
CA GLU A 244 -21.07 -25.00 -4.78
C GLU A 244 -22.15 -25.95 -5.22
N HIS A 245 -22.72 -25.72 -6.40
CA HIS A 245 -23.68 -26.62 -7.02
C HIS A 245 -23.37 -26.87 -8.49
N SER A 246 -23.14 -28.13 -8.83
CA SER A 246 -22.98 -28.58 -10.21
C SER A 246 -24.33 -29.09 -10.76
N PHE A 247 -24.79 -28.46 -11.84
CA PHE A 247 -26.08 -28.81 -12.46
C PHE A 247 -25.97 -28.96 -13.97
N GLY A 248 -26.84 -29.78 -14.52
CA GLY A 248 -26.84 -30.05 -15.96
C GLY A 248 -25.49 -30.54 -16.51
N GLN A 249 -25.26 -30.32 -17.79
CA GLN A 249 -24.00 -30.68 -18.45
C GLN A 249 -22.97 -29.54 -18.34
N GLY A 250 -22.09 -29.62 -17.33
CA GLY A 250 -20.92 -28.75 -17.19
C GLY A 250 -21.18 -27.33 -16.64
N TRP A 251 -22.27 -27.13 -15.92
CA TRP A 251 -22.54 -25.90 -15.17
C TRP A 251 -22.10 -26.05 -13.71
N LEU A 252 -21.49 -25.01 -13.18
CA LEU A 252 -21.13 -24.90 -11.78
C LEU A 252 -21.48 -23.49 -11.30
N LEU A 253 -22.33 -23.41 -10.30
CA LEU A 253 -22.60 -22.19 -9.53
C LEU A 253 -21.88 -22.29 -8.20
N GLU A 254 -21.19 -21.22 -7.85
CA GLU A 254 -20.55 -21.03 -6.55
C GLU A 254 -21.05 -19.73 -5.93
N VAL A 255 -21.44 -19.79 -4.67
CA VAL A 255 -21.81 -18.61 -3.87
C VAL A 255 -21.06 -18.72 -2.55
N GLY A 256 -20.25 -17.72 -2.25
CA GLY A 256 -19.41 -17.71 -1.06
C GLY A 256 -19.44 -16.36 -0.33
N TYR A 257 -19.33 -16.42 0.98
CA TYR A 257 -18.99 -15.30 1.81
C TYR A 257 -17.56 -15.46 2.28
N VAL A 258 -16.77 -14.39 2.18
CA VAL A 258 -15.39 -14.35 2.67
C VAL A 258 -15.20 -13.12 3.55
N GLY A 259 -14.40 -13.27 4.57
CA GLY A 259 -13.99 -12.17 5.43
C GLY A 259 -12.55 -12.30 5.87
N THR A 260 -11.90 -11.17 6.00
CA THR A 260 -10.53 -11.04 6.52
C THR A 260 -10.49 -9.90 7.52
N LYS A 261 -9.88 -10.13 8.68
CA LYS A 261 -9.59 -9.09 9.65
C LYS A 261 -8.08 -9.04 9.90
N GLY A 262 -7.45 -7.94 9.48
CA GLY A 262 -6.10 -7.60 9.90
C GLY A 262 -6.11 -6.98 11.30
N THR A 263 -5.11 -7.32 12.10
CA THR A 263 -4.97 -6.84 13.48
C THR A 263 -3.51 -6.58 13.77
N LYS A 264 -3.22 -5.49 14.47
CA LYS A 264 -1.86 -5.03 14.79
C LYS A 264 -1.03 -4.76 13.52
N LEU A 265 -1.69 -4.28 12.48
CA LEU A 265 -0.99 -3.93 11.25
C LEU A 265 -0.07 -2.72 11.51
N PRO A 266 1.07 -2.64 10.84
CA PRO A 266 2.00 -1.53 11.00
C PRO A 266 1.44 -0.25 10.37
N ARG A 267 1.80 0.89 10.95
CA ARG A 267 1.60 2.22 10.39
C ARG A 267 2.74 3.14 10.79
N PHE A 268 2.96 4.19 10.00
CA PHE A 268 3.76 5.33 10.41
C PHE A 268 2.95 6.33 11.24
N ILE A 269 3.61 6.90 12.25
CA ILE A 269 3.10 8.00 13.07
C ILE A 269 4.23 9.01 13.21
N GLU A 270 3.95 10.31 13.03
CA GLU A 270 4.88 11.35 13.49
C GLU A 270 4.91 11.35 15.03
N SER A 271 6.02 10.95 15.62
CA SER A 271 6.17 10.81 17.07
C SER A 271 6.82 12.03 17.73
N ASN A 272 7.32 12.97 16.92
CA ASN A 272 7.84 14.25 17.36
C ASN A 272 7.04 15.42 16.73
N PRO A 273 5.68 15.39 16.80
CA PRO A 273 4.87 16.42 16.19
C PRO A 273 5.07 17.76 16.93
N PRO A 274 5.09 18.89 16.23
CA PRO A 274 5.13 20.20 16.89
C PRO A 274 3.87 20.44 17.71
N THR A 275 3.94 21.35 18.64
CA THR A 275 2.81 21.71 19.51
C THR A 275 1.64 22.19 18.67
N LEU A 276 0.45 21.63 18.84
CA LEU A 276 -0.73 22.13 18.15
C LEU A 276 -1.15 23.48 18.74
N CYS A 277 -0.87 24.57 18.05
CA CYS A 277 -1.04 25.93 18.56
C CYS A 277 -2.46 26.23 19.07
N SER A 278 -3.49 25.64 18.44
CA SER A 278 -4.88 25.81 18.87
C SER A 278 -5.20 25.25 20.25
N THR A 279 -4.39 24.35 20.77
CA THR A 279 -4.56 23.77 22.11
C THR A 279 -4.03 24.66 23.24
N LEU A 280 -3.24 25.67 22.87
CA LEU A 280 -2.68 26.63 23.83
C LEU A 280 -3.71 27.69 24.25
N PRO A 281 -3.50 28.37 25.39
CA PRO A 281 -4.29 29.54 25.75
C PRO A 281 -4.27 30.62 24.65
N LEU A 282 -5.40 31.29 24.41
CA LEU A 282 -5.58 32.26 23.33
C LEU A 282 -4.44 33.32 23.28
N SER A 283 -3.91 33.72 24.45
CA SER A 283 -2.80 34.67 24.53
C SER A 283 -1.48 34.16 23.97
N GLN A 284 -1.34 32.85 23.78
CA GLN A 284 -0.11 32.21 23.30
C GLN A 284 -0.23 31.73 21.85
N GLN A 285 -1.46 31.58 21.32
CA GLN A 285 -1.68 31.02 19.99
C GLN A 285 -0.99 31.81 18.88
N ALA A 286 -1.14 33.13 18.87
CA ALA A 286 -0.54 33.96 17.84
C ALA A 286 1.00 33.91 17.83
N SER A 287 1.62 33.82 18.99
CA SER A 287 3.08 33.68 19.10
C SER A 287 3.57 32.29 18.72
N CYS A 288 2.79 31.24 19.03
CA CYS A 288 3.03 29.89 18.59
C CYS A 288 2.98 29.80 17.06
N ILE A 289 1.90 30.25 16.43
CA ILE A 289 1.71 30.24 14.98
C ILE A 289 2.86 30.95 14.25
N SER A 290 3.19 32.18 14.66
CA SER A 290 4.28 32.92 14.03
C SER A 290 5.65 32.28 14.26
N GLY A 291 5.85 31.62 15.38
CA GLY A 291 7.08 30.90 15.68
C GLY A 291 7.24 29.61 14.88
N GLU A 292 6.17 28.80 14.74
CA GLU A 292 6.19 27.59 13.92
C GLU A 292 6.42 27.90 12.44
N GLN A 293 5.84 28.97 11.93
CA GLN A 293 6.08 29.41 10.55
C GLN A 293 7.55 29.85 10.31
N GLN A 294 8.28 30.22 11.35
CA GLN A 294 9.70 30.57 11.25
C GLN A 294 10.61 29.36 11.43
N ASN A 295 10.35 28.52 12.42
CA ASN A 295 11.12 27.33 12.70
C ASN A 295 10.26 26.32 13.51
N VAL A 296 9.63 25.40 12.81
CA VAL A 296 8.75 24.38 13.39
C VAL A 296 9.47 23.48 14.42
N ASN A 297 10.77 23.27 14.26
CA ASN A 297 11.55 22.40 15.14
C ASN A 297 11.66 22.95 16.57
N LEU A 298 11.53 24.26 16.79
CA LEU A 298 11.47 24.84 18.13
C LEU A 298 10.26 24.37 18.96
N TYR A 299 9.22 23.91 18.29
CA TYR A 299 7.96 23.50 18.89
C TYR A 299 7.81 21.98 19.00
N ARG A 300 8.80 21.23 18.53
CA ARG A 300 8.81 19.76 18.64
C ARG A 300 9.31 19.31 20.02
N PRO A 301 8.64 18.35 20.67
CA PRO A 301 8.98 17.89 22.04
C PRO A 301 10.41 17.40 22.22
N TYR A 302 10.97 16.77 21.20
CA TYR A 302 12.30 16.15 21.27
C TYR A 302 13.35 16.88 20.45
N SER A 303 13.07 18.08 19.97
CA SER A 303 14.02 18.82 19.14
C SER A 303 15.34 19.11 19.84
N GLY A 304 15.30 19.39 21.13
CA GLY A 304 16.49 19.79 21.91
C GLY A 304 17.03 21.16 21.57
N CYS A 305 16.44 21.87 20.61
CA CYS A 305 16.81 23.27 20.30
C CYS A 305 16.08 24.27 21.20
N THR A 306 16.61 25.47 21.23
CA THR A 306 16.05 26.59 22.02
C THR A 306 15.99 27.85 21.17
N ALA A 307 15.17 28.81 21.55
CA ALA A 307 15.13 30.13 20.88
C ALA A 307 16.49 30.86 20.86
N ALA A 308 17.40 30.54 21.79
CA ALA A 308 18.74 31.07 21.80
C ALA A 308 19.71 30.38 20.81
N ASN A 309 19.42 29.09 20.47
CA ASN A 309 20.18 28.27 19.54
C ASN A 309 19.21 27.52 18.62
N PRO A 310 18.54 28.21 17.71
CA PRO A 310 17.49 27.61 16.88
C PRO A 310 18.02 26.57 15.85
N ASP A 311 19.31 26.71 15.49
CA ASP A 311 19.97 25.82 14.50
C ASP A 311 20.67 24.61 15.13
N SER A 312 20.56 24.45 16.47
CA SER A 312 21.22 23.36 17.21
C SER A 312 20.22 22.28 17.65
N CYS A 313 19.26 21.95 16.79
CA CYS A 313 18.27 20.91 17.07
C CYS A 313 18.87 19.54 16.95
N ASN A 314 18.58 18.63 17.92
CA ASN A 314 18.94 17.23 17.84
C ASN A 314 18.06 16.50 16.83
N TYR A 315 16.73 16.75 16.88
CA TYR A 315 15.75 16.05 16.08
C TYR A 315 14.76 16.99 15.40
N GLY A 316 14.48 16.69 14.15
CA GLY A 316 13.32 17.16 13.42
C GLY A 316 12.15 16.18 13.57
N SER A 317 11.61 15.75 12.47
CA SER A 317 10.57 14.74 12.40
C SER A 317 11.10 13.36 12.83
N ILE A 318 10.27 12.58 13.52
CA ILE A 318 10.58 11.20 13.93
C ILE A 318 9.42 10.29 13.52
N GLY A 319 9.64 9.52 12.47
CA GLY A 319 8.70 8.51 11.98
C GLY A 319 8.71 7.27 12.88
N LEU A 320 7.64 7.05 13.61
CA LEU A 320 7.47 5.86 14.44
C LEU A 320 6.64 4.82 13.72
N ILE A 321 7.19 3.65 13.50
CA ILE A 321 6.45 2.48 13.04
C ILE A 321 5.82 1.80 14.25
N SER A 322 4.51 1.89 14.35
CA SER A 322 3.72 1.26 15.41
C SER A 322 2.82 0.16 14.85
N GLY A 323 2.48 -0.82 15.71
CA GLY A 323 1.60 -1.96 15.36
C GLY A 323 0.24 -1.82 16.03
N GLY A 324 -0.59 -0.89 15.60
CA GLY A 324 -1.87 -0.62 16.25
C GLY A 324 -3.09 -0.60 15.35
N THR A 325 -2.90 -0.75 14.03
CA THR A 325 -3.99 -0.59 13.07
C THR A 325 -4.72 -1.90 12.78
N ASN A 326 -5.92 -1.74 12.27
CA ASN A 326 -6.81 -2.83 11.91
C ASN A 326 -7.33 -2.67 10.49
N SER A 327 -7.71 -3.78 9.89
CA SER A 327 -8.48 -3.79 8.65
C SER A 327 -9.61 -4.79 8.72
N ASN A 328 -10.69 -4.55 7.98
CA ASN A 328 -11.83 -5.46 7.86
C ASN A 328 -12.27 -5.52 6.41
N TYR A 329 -12.23 -6.71 5.83
CA TYR A 329 -12.77 -7.00 4.52
C TYR A 329 -13.89 -8.02 4.63
N ASN A 330 -15.02 -7.75 3.98
CA ASN A 330 -16.14 -8.68 3.89
C ASN A 330 -16.69 -8.67 2.47
N ALA A 331 -16.94 -9.84 1.90
CA ALA A 331 -17.46 -9.95 0.54
C ALA A 331 -18.41 -11.13 0.35
N LEU A 332 -19.47 -10.89 -0.42
CA LEU A 332 -20.22 -11.90 -1.12
C LEU A 332 -19.59 -12.11 -2.50
N GLN A 333 -19.18 -13.32 -2.79
CA GLN A 333 -18.61 -13.71 -4.07
C GLN A 333 -19.51 -14.75 -4.75
N THR A 334 -19.81 -14.52 -6.02
CA THR A 334 -20.63 -15.46 -6.80
C THR A 334 -19.94 -15.72 -8.12
N SER A 335 -19.80 -16.99 -8.50
CA SER A 335 -19.30 -17.37 -9.80
C SER A 335 -20.21 -18.37 -10.49
N LEU A 336 -20.42 -18.18 -11.80
CA LEU A 336 -21.11 -19.11 -12.67
C LEU A 336 -20.17 -19.53 -13.79
N ARG A 337 -19.85 -20.80 -13.83
CA ARG A 337 -18.97 -21.40 -14.84
C ARG A 337 -19.74 -22.35 -15.73
N LYS A 338 -19.51 -22.24 -17.03
CA LYS A 338 -19.91 -23.21 -18.04
C LYS A 338 -18.66 -23.85 -18.66
N ARG A 339 -18.48 -25.15 -18.50
CA ARG A 339 -17.43 -25.87 -19.21
C ARG A 339 -17.79 -25.98 -20.70
N LEU A 340 -16.76 -26.15 -21.52
CA LEU A 340 -16.93 -26.25 -22.97
C LEU A 340 -18.00 -27.30 -23.33
N GLY A 341 -19.05 -26.82 -23.95
CA GLY A 341 -20.16 -27.63 -24.43
C GLY A 341 -20.91 -26.86 -25.52
N TYR A 342 -21.27 -27.50 -26.60
CA TYR A 342 -21.83 -26.85 -27.80
C TYR A 342 -20.96 -25.70 -28.33
N GLY A 343 -19.63 -25.83 -28.18
CA GLY A 343 -18.66 -24.83 -28.61
C GLY A 343 -18.49 -23.63 -27.70
N MET A 344 -19.21 -23.54 -26.58
CA MET A 344 -19.17 -22.38 -25.69
C MET A 344 -18.67 -22.72 -24.28
N ALA A 345 -17.75 -21.91 -23.77
CA ALA A 345 -17.33 -21.89 -22.38
C ALA A 345 -17.35 -20.47 -21.85
N PHE A 346 -17.71 -20.27 -20.60
CA PHE A 346 -17.62 -18.96 -19.95
C PHE A 346 -17.47 -19.06 -18.42
N LEU A 347 -17.00 -17.95 -17.84
CA LEU A 347 -16.98 -17.69 -16.42
C LEU A 347 -17.55 -16.29 -16.19
N ALA A 348 -18.59 -16.19 -15.39
CA ALA A 348 -19.11 -14.93 -14.85
C ALA A 348 -18.81 -14.90 -13.35
N SER A 349 -18.17 -13.83 -12.88
CA SER A 349 -17.83 -13.65 -11.48
C SER A 349 -18.32 -12.28 -11.02
N TYR A 350 -18.96 -12.26 -9.87
CA TYR A 350 -19.43 -11.04 -9.23
C TYR A 350 -19.01 -11.00 -7.77
N THR A 351 -18.47 -9.88 -7.35
CA THR A 351 -18.10 -9.61 -5.97
C THR A 351 -18.81 -8.35 -5.48
N PHE A 352 -19.49 -8.46 -4.36
CA PHE A 352 -19.99 -7.33 -3.59
C PHE A 352 -19.24 -7.30 -2.26
N SER A 353 -18.47 -6.23 -2.02
CA SER A 353 -17.53 -6.19 -0.90
C SER A 353 -17.51 -4.85 -0.17
N LYS A 354 -16.93 -4.86 1.01
CA LYS A 354 -16.57 -3.68 1.78
C LYS A 354 -15.21 -3.91 2.44
N SER A 355 -14.29 -2.98 2.22
CA SER A 355 -13.00 -2.90 2.89
C SER A 355 -12.90 -1.62 3.71
N LEU A 356 -12.54 -1.76 4.98
CA LEU A 356 -12.32 -0.66 5.92
C LEU A 356 -10.98 -0.90 6.61
N ASP A 357 -10.25 0.18 6.87
CA ASP A 357 -8.98 0.14 7.59
C ASP A 357 -8.66 1.48 8.26
N ASP A 358 -7.61 1.47 9.07
CA ASP A 358 -7.03 2.66 9.69
C ASP A 358 -5.92 3.25 8.80
N VAL A 359 -5.33 2.42 7.92
CA VAL A 359 -4.30 2.77 6.96
C VAL A 359 -4.34 1.73 5.83
N SER A 360 -4.29 2.17 4.57
CA SER A 360 -4.44 1.26 3.42
C SER A 360 -3.11 0.82 2.83
N SER A 361 -2.04 1.55 3.06
CA SER A 361 -0.70 1.23 2.56
C SER A 361 0.34 1.44 3.63
N PHE A 362 1.46 0.75 3.49
CA PHE A 362 2.66 0.96 4.28
C PHE A 362 3.79 1.23 3.30
N ASN A 363 4.07 2.51 3.04
CA ASN A 363 5.13 2.89 2.12
C ASN A 363 5.93 4.07 2.68
N ILE A 364 7.14 3.78 3.08
CA ILE A 364 8.10 4.76 3.64
C ILE A 364 8.55 5.78 2.60
N THR A 365 8.54 5.41 1.32
CA THR A 365 9.26 6.20 0.30
C THR A 365 8.34 7.01 -0.62
N GLY A 366 7.02 6.96 -0.45
CA GLY A 366 6.08 7.61 -1.38
C GLY A 366 6.18 7.13 -2.84
N SER A 367 7.01 6.13 -3.11
CA SER A 367 7.42 5.69 -4.44
C SER A 367 6.66 4.47 -4.96
N ALA A 368 5.68 3.95 -4.23
CA ALA A 368 4.77 2.98 -4.84
C ALA A 368 4.08 3.64 -6.04
N PRO A 369 4.01 3.00 -7.19
CA PRO A 369 3.23 3.54 -8.29
C PRO A 369 1.82 3.76 -7.75
N GLN A 370 1.40 5.01 -7.72
CA GLN A 370 0.09 5.42 -7.26
C GLN A 370 -0.96 4.80 -8.20
N LEU A 371 -1.33 3.57 -7.91
CA LEU A 371 -2.46 2.92 -8.57
C LEU A 371 -3.77 3.63 -8.20
N VAL A 372 -3.72 4.49 -7.19
CA VAL A 372 -4.81 5.26 -6.65
C VAL A 372 -4.22 6.55 -6.06
N ALA A 373 -4.96 7.64 -6.08
CA ALA A 373 -4.48 8.94 -5.61
C ALA A 373 -3.93 8.88 -4.17
N GLY A 374 -2.81 9.44 -4.04
CA GLY A 374 -2.02 9.90 -2.92
C GLY A 374 -2.51 9.70 -1.50
N GLU A 375 -2.77 8.48 -1.04
CA GLU A 375 -2.80 8.26 0.39
C GLU A 375 -1.37 8.21 0.90
N ASN A 376 -1.06 9.07 1.87
CA ASN A 376 0.14 8.93 2.66
C ASN A 376 -0.16 8.02 3.85
N ASP A 377 0.87 7.39 4.38
CA ASP A 377 0.76 6.46 5.49
C ASP A 377 0.64 7.17 6.85
N LEU A 378 0.79 8.49 6.90
CA LEU A 378 0.69 9.28 8.10
C LEU A 378 -0.75 9.67 8.41
N ALA A 379 -1.10 9.59 9.69
CA ALA A 379 -2.33 10.19 10.17
C ALA A 379 -2.26 11.71 10.08
N GLN A 380 -3.35 12.37 9.65
CA GLN A 380 -3.45 13.82 9.70
C GLN A 380 -3.17 14.35 11.12
N ASN A 381 -3.76 13.69 12.10
CA ASN A 381 -3.63 14.07 13.50
C ASN A 381 -2.99 12.91 14.29
N PRO A 382 -1.71 13.02 14.70
CA PRO A 382 -1.03 11.95 15.45
C PRO A 382 -1.62 11.70 16.84
N TRP A 383 -2.42 12.62 17.37
CA TRP A 383 -3.10 12.46 18.66
C TRP A 383 -4.51 11.87 18.56
N ASP A 384 -5.08 11.78 17.35
CA ASP A 384 -6.40 11.17 17.10
C ASP A 384 -6.35 10.17 15.94
N LEU A 385 -5.75 9.03 16.18
CA LEU A 385 -5.62 7.96 15.18
C LEU A 385 -6.97 7.29 14.85
N ALA A 386 -7.99 7.45 15.70
CA ALA A 386 -9.31 6.89 15.45
C ALA A 386 -10.04 7.60 14.30
N ALA A 387 -9.71 8.87 14.03
CA ALA A 387 -10.22 9.64 12.91
C ALA A 387 -9.78 9.09 11.54
N GLU A 388 -8.76 8.22 11.51
CA GLU A 388 -8.27 7.60 10.28
C GLU A 388 -9.08 6.36 9.85
N TYR A 389 -9.96 5.83 10.70
CA TYR A 389 -10.77 4.67 10.34
C TYR A 389 -11.78 5.01 9.26
N GLY A 390 -11.59 4.46 8.08
CA GLY A 390 -12.41 4.76 6.90
C GLY A 390 -12.45 3.62 5.89
N ARG A 391 -12.94 3.92 4.68
CA ARG A 391 -12.85 2.99 3.55
C ARG A 391 -11.39 2.81 3.16
N SER A 392 -11.03 1.56 2.84
CA SER A 392 -9.71 1.29 2.25
C SER A 392 -9.59 1.96 0.89
N LEU A 393 -8.40 2.46 0.57
CA LEU A 393 -8.08 3.10 -0.72
C LEU A 393 -8.46 2.22 -1.93
N PHE A 394 -8.37 0.91 -1.77
CA PHE A 394 -8.70 -0.10 -2.78
C PHE A 394 -10.11 -0.70 -2.63
N ASP A 395 -11.00 -0.11 -1.81
CA ASP A 395 -12.38 -0.58 -1.65
C ASP A 395 -13.17 -0.43 -2.96
N ALA A 396 -13.38 -1.52 -3.65
CA ALA A 396 -14.26 -1.59 -4.82
C ALA A 396 -15.56 -2.32 -4.42
N ARG A 397 -16.62 -1.55 -4.19
CA ARG A 397 -17.89 -2.04 -3.66
C ARG A 397 -18.51 -3.16 -4.50
N GLN A 398 -18.39 -3.06 -5.82
CA GLN A 398 -18.92 -4.02 -6.77
C GLN A 398 -17.91 -4.26 -7.88
N ARG A 399 -17.69 -5.52 -8.20
CA ARG A 399 -16.84 -5.94 -9.32
C ARG A 399 -17.51 -7.07 -10.06
N PHE A 400 -17.64 -6.94 -11.37
CA PHE A 400 -18.14 -7.96 -12.27
C PHE A 400 -17.11 -8.25 -13.36
N VAL A 401 -16.84 -9.52 -13.59
CA VAL A 401 -15.97 -10.00 -14.69
C VAL A 401 -16.69 -11.13 -15.42
N PHE A 402 -16.76 -11.01 -16.73
CA PHE A 402 -17.32 -12.04 -17.61
C PHE A 402 -16.30 -12.38 -18.69
N SER A 403 -15.80 -13.60 -18.68
CA SER A 403 -14.90 -14.12 -19.71
C SER A 403 -15.58 -15.24 -20.48
N TYR A 404 -15.42 -15.24 -21.80
CA TYR A 404 -16.03 -16.25 -22.64
C TYR A 404 -15.16 -16.64 -23.82
N GLN A 405 -15.37 -17.87 -24.26
CA GLN A 405 -14.86 -18.43 -25.49
C GLN A 405 -16.00 -19.15 -26.19
N TRP A 406 -16.25 -18.78 -27.43
CA TRP A 406 -17.33 -19.38 -28.22
C TRP A 406 -16.82 -19.75 -29.61
N GLN A 407 -16.72 -21.07 -29.87
CA GLN A 407 -16.49 -21.63 -31.20
C GLN A 407 -17.83 -21.68 -31.91
N LEU A 408 -18.01 -20.89 -32.94
CA LEU A 408 -19.26 -20.89 -33.71
C LEU A 408 -19.50 -22.25 -34.34
N PRO A 409 -20.68 -22.83 -34.17
CA PRO A 409 -20.95 -24.21 -34.59
C PRO A 409 -21.13 -24.36 -36.10
N TYR A 410 -21.03 -23.27 -36.85
CA TYR A 410 -21.35 -23.24 -38.26
C TYR A 410 -20.15 -23.70 -39.12
N TRP A 411 -20.41 -24.60 -40.07
CA TRP A 411 -19.51 -25.05 -41.13
C TRP A 411 -18.09 -25.44 -40.68
N LYS A 412 -18.03 -26.23 -39.63
CA LYS A 412 -16.73 -26.63 -39.03
C LYS A 412 -15.87 -27.48 -39.97
N ASP A 413 -16.47 -28.37 -40.75
CA ASP A 413 -15.79 -29.36 -41.61
C ASP A 413 -16.26 -29.32 -43.06
N SER A 414 -16.55 -28.15 -43.56
CA SER A 414 -17.15 -27.96 -44.85
C SER A 414 -16.19 -28.08 -46.04
N GLN A 415 -16.65 -28.62 -47.13
CA GLN A 415 -15.84 -28.83 -48.34
C GLN A 415 -15.90 -27.66 -49.33
N THR A 416 -16.95 -26.84 -49.24
CA THR A 416 -17.12 -25.71 -50.17
C THR A 416 -16.30 -24.47 -49.74
N TRP A 417 -15.77 -23.71 -50.71
CA TRP A 417 -14.90 -22.56 -50.45
C TRP A 417 -15.56 -21.50 -49.57
N TYR A 418 -16.84 -21.18 -49.80
CA TYR A 418 -17.57 -20.14 -49.03
C TYR A 418 -17.83 -20.59 -47.58
N GLN A 419 -18.07 -21.88 -47.38
CA GLN A 419 -18.26 -22.45 -46.05
C GLN A 419 -16.94 -22.52 -45.28
N ARG A 420 -15.81 -22.77 -45.96
CA ARG A 420 -14.48 -22.65 -45.37
C ARG A 420 -14.16 -21.20 -45.01
N ALA A 421 -14.58 -20.22 -45.84
CA ALA A 421 -14.41 -18.80 -45.56
C ALA A 421 -15.26 -18.34 -44.36
N LEU A 422 -16.49 -18.81 -44.23
CA LEU A 422 -17.45 -18.40 -43.19
C LEU A 422 -17.47 -19.28 -41.94
N GLY A 423 -16.87 -20.47 -41.97
CA GLY A 423 -16.80 -21.38 -40.83
C GLY A 423 -15.58 -21.19 -39.95
N ASN A 424 -15.46 -21.99 -38.87
CA ASN A 424 -14.31 -22.04 -37.95
C ASN A 424 -13.94 -20.72 -37.29
N TRP A 425 -14.93 -19.87 -37.01
CA TRP A 425 -14.74 -18.65 -36.25
C TRP A 425 -14.87 -18.95 -34.75
N GLN A 426 -14.06 -18.24 -33.98
CA GLN A 426 -14.09 -18.27 -32.54
C GLN A 426 -14.14 -16.83 -32.01
N LEU A 427 -15.10 -16.60 -31.14
CA LEU A 427 -15.25 -15.35 -30.40
C LEU A 427 -14.68 -15.53 -29.00
N ASN A 428 -13.84 -14.62 -28.57
CA ASN A 428 -13.35 -14.58 -27.20
C ASN A 428 -13.57 -13.17 -26.65
N GLY A 429 -13.75 -13.07 -25.37
CA GLY A 429 -13.83 -11.75 -24.75
C GLY A 429 -13.78 -11.79 -23.26
N ILE A 430 -13.40 -10.64 -22.71
CA ILE A 430 -13.40 -10.35 -21.28
C ILE A 430 -14.10 -9.00 -21.11
N PHE A 431 -15.20 -9.00 -20.39
CA PHE A 431 -15.87 -7.80 -19.93
C PHE A 431 -15.58 -7.61 -18.44
N SER A 432 -15.11 -6.43 -18.06
CA SER A 432 -14.81 -6.08 -16.68
C SER A 432 -15.53 -4.78 -16.33
N ALA A 433 -16.21 -4.77 -15.19
CA ALA A 433 -16.81 -3.58 -14.61
C ALA A 433 -16.57 -3.56 -13.11
N ALA A 434 -16.23 -2.39 -12.56
CA ALA A 434 -16.05 -2.18 -11.13
C ALA A 434 -16.50 -0.78 -10.74
N THR A 435 -16.98 -0.62 -9.52
CA THR A 435 -17.16 0.71 -8.94
C THR A 435 -15.80 1.36 -8.71
N GLY A 436 -15.74 2.67 -8.76
CA GLY A 436 -14.53 3.42 -8.47
C GLY A 436 -14.04 3.18 -7.04
N THR A 437 -12.76 3.38 -6.83
CA THR A 437 -12.14 3.37 -5.51
C THR A 437 -12.33 4.71 -4.81
N PRO A 438 -12.35 4.76 -3.48
CA PRO A 438 -12.41 6.01 -2.76
C PRO A 438 -11.05 6.70 -2.74
N PHE A 439 -11.05 8.00 -2.43
CA PHE A 439 -9.85 8.80 -2.21
C PHE A 439 -10.11 9.91 -1.19
N THR A 440 -9.04 10.42 -0.61
CA THR A 440 -9.04 11.51 0.36
C THR A 440 -8.84 12.84 -0.36
N VAL A 441 -9.46 13.90 0.14
CA VAL A 441 -9.21 15.29 -0.28
C VAL A 441 -8.24 15.91 0.70
N TYR A 442 -7.20 16.53 0.17
CA TYR A 442 -6.11 17.16 0.93
C TYR A 442 -6.12 18.68 0.81
N ASP A 443 -5.44 19.33 1.74
CA ASP A 443 -5.12 20.75 1.74
C ASP A 443 -3.62 20.92 1.91
N SER A 444 -2.90 21.17 0.83
CA SER A 444 -1.45 21.29 0.83
C SER A 444 -0.95 22.63 1.40
N SER A 445 -1.84 23.48 1.91
CA SER A 445 -1.46 24.77 2.54
C SER A 445 -0.98 24.65 3.99
N ASP A 446 -0.97 23.43 4.57
CA ASP A 446 -0.54 23.14 5.95
C ASP A 446 -1.20 24.02 7.02
N PRO A 447 -2.54 24.07 7.10
CA PRO A 447 -3.20 24.89 8.10
C PRO A 447 -2.96 24.44 9.55
N SER A 448 -2.61 23.17 9.76
CA SER A 448 -2.29 22.67 11.10
C SER A 448 -0.93 23.14 11.61
N LEU A 449 -0.02 23.54 10.72
CA LEU A 449 1.37 23.89 10.99
C LEU A 449 2.16 22.73 11.62
N GLN A 450 1.81 21.49 11.27
CA GLN A 450 2.52 20.31 11.78
C GLN A 450 3.87 20.09 11.09
N GLY A 451 4.23 20.98 10.17
CA GLY A 451 5.50 20.92 9.45
C GLY A 451 5.57 19.60 8.71
N GLN A 452 4.70 19.47 7.74
CA GLN A 452 4.63 18.28 6.88
C GLN A 452 6.01 17.98 6.33
N SER A 453 6.55 16.83 6.69
CA SER A 453 7.88 16.43 6.31
C SER A 453 7.82 15.59 5.04
N PRO A 454 8.15 16.15 3.87
CA PRO A 454 8.30 15.37 2.65
C PRO A 454 9.36 14.27 2.79
N GLU A 455 10.21 14.37 3.80
CA GLU A 455 11.32 13.47 4.06
C GLU A 455 10.89 12.10 4.57
N ILE A 456 9.83 12.04 5.40
CA ILE A 456 9.35 10.77 5.95
C ILE A 456 8.35 10.09 5.03
N SER A 457 7.43 10.83 4.42
CA SER A 457 6.32 10.25 3.68
C SER A 457 6.22 10.69 2.22
N GLY A 458 7.05 11.64 1.80
CA GLY A 458 6.98 12.22 0.45
C GLY A 458 5.74 13.07 0.19
N PHE A 459 4.72 12.98 1.02
CA PHE A 459 3.52 13.81 0.94
C PHE A 459 2.72 13.73 2.24
N VAL A 460 2.46 14.84 2.83
CA VAL A 460 1.49 14.98 3.92
C VAL A 460 0.58 16.15 3.59
N GLY A 461 -0.71 15.92 3.61
CA GLY A 461 -1.69 16.96 3.46
C GLY A 461 -2.62 16.95 4.64
N ASP A 462 -2.84 18.10 5.23
CA ASP A 462 -4.01 18.29 6.06
C ASP A 462 -5.25 18.00 5.22
N ARG A 463 -6.35 17.68 5.86
CA ARG A 463 -7.63 17.59 5.20
C ARG A 463 -8.41 18.89 5.39
N PRO A 464 -9.17 19.33 4.39
CA PRO A 464 -10.00 20.52 4.51
C PRO A 464 -11.21 20.29 5.42
N ASN A 465 -12.00 21.33 5.67
CA ASN A 465 -13.30 21.18 6.29
C ASN A 465 -14.34 20.65 5.29
N LEU A 466 -15.19 19.72 5.74
CA LEU A 466 -16.33 19.21 4.97
C LEU A 466 -17.60 20.00 5.31
N VAL A 467 -18.07 20.81 4.35
CA VAL A 467 -19.24 21.68 4.54
C VAL A 467 -20.46 21.24 3.74
N GLY A 468 -20.36 20.16 2.98
CA GLY A 468 -21.45 19.68 2.13
C GLY A 468 -21.29 18.20 1.76
N ASN A 469 -22.15 17.71 0.88
CA ASN A 469 -22.05 16.35 0.36
C ASN A 469 -21.14 16.32 -0.88
N PRO A 470 -19.97 15.66 -0.82
CA PRO A 470 -19.04 15.59 -1.94
C PRO A 470 -19.57 14.75 -3.12
N ASP A 471 -20.52 13.83 -2.90
CA ASP A 471 -21.03 12.94 -3.94
C ASP A 471 -21.97 13.65 -4.93
N ASN A 472 -22.46 14.84 -4.62
CA ASN A 472 -23.37 15.63 -5.45
C ASN A 472 -22.68 16.36 -6.62
N GLY A 473 -21.51 15.93 -7.06
CA GLY A 473 -20.82 16.51 -8.21
C GLY A 473 -21.38 16.05 -9.56
N PRO A 474 -21.06 16.78 -10.65
CA PRO A 474 -21.60 16.53 -11.99
C PRO A 474 -21.04 15.28 -12.67
N LYS A 475 -19.97 14.66 -12.12
CA LYS A 475 -19.29 13.47 -12.65
C LYS A 475 -18.74 13.65 -14.07
N THR A 476 -18.22 14.84 -14.35
CA THR A 476 -17.55 15.18 -15.62
C THR A 476 -16.03 15.23 -15.43
N ALA A 477 -15.26 15.26 -16.54
CA ALA A 477 -13.82 15.41 -16.46
C ALA A 477 -13.37 16.77 -15.89
N SER A 478 -14.18 17.83 -16.10
CA SER A 478 -13.90 19.18 -15.58
C SER A 478 -14.26 19.34 -14.11
N GLU A 479 -15.19 18.53 -13.60
CA GLU A 479 -15.58 18.49 -12.19
C GLU A 479 -16.20 17.12 -11.90
N TRP A 480 -15.47 16.30 -11.15
CA TRP A 480 -15.92 14.95 -10.86
C TRP A 480 -16.82 14.86 -9.62
N PHE A 481 -16.48 15.59 -8.59
CA PHE A 481 -17.23 15.64 -7.34
C PHE A 481 -17.58 17.08 -6.98
N ASN A 482 -18.43 17.27 -6.00
CA ASN A 482 -18.80 18.61 -5.55
C ASN A 482 -17.64 19.28 -4.82
N THR A 483 -16.86 20.09 -5.53
CA THR A 483 -15.70 20.80 -4.99
C THR A 483 -16.09 21.82 -3.92
N GLN A 484 -17.30 22.39 -3.98
CA GLN A 484 -17.83 23.34 -2.99
C GLN A 484 -18.20 22.68 -1.65
N ALA A 485 -18.19 21.33 -1.60
CA ALA A 485 -18.38 20.62 -0.34
C ALA A 485 -17.17 20.71 0.58
N PHE A 486 -16.04 21.24 0.10
CA PHE A 486 -14.80 21.39 0.85
C PHE A 486 -14.42 22.85 0.99
N GLN A 487 -13.87 23.21 2.13
CA GLN A 487 -13.35 24.54 2.41
C GLN A 487 -12.01 24.44 3.13
N HIS A 488 -11.08 25.37 2.80
CA HIS A 488 -9.84 25.50 3.53
C HIS A 488 -10.09 25.75 5.02
N VAL A 489 -9.22 25.23 5.84
CA VAL A 489 -9.20 25.55 7.26
C VAL A 489 -8.69 26.97 7.41
N THR A 490 -9.51 27.86 7.95
CA THR A 490 -9.15 29.30 8.08
C THR A 490 -8.39 29.62 9.35
N GLN A 491 -8.51 28.77 10.37
CA GLN A 491 -7.81 28.94 11.65
C GLN A 491 -6.52 28.14 11.62
N LEU A 492 -5.38 28.81 11.51
CA LEU A 492 -4.08 28.16 11.59
C LEU A 492 -3.87 27.46 12.94
N GLY A 493 -3.07 26.38 12.94
CA GLY A 493 -2.84 25.52 14.10
C GLY A 493 -4.02 24.59 14.39
N THR A 494 -4.90 24.31 13.41
CA THR A 494 -6.03 23.37 13.54
C THR A 494 -6.11 22.44 12.34
N PHE A 495 -6.67 21.24 12.56
CA PHE A 495 -6.97 20.28 11.49
C PHE A 495 -8.38 20.51 10.93
N GLY A 496 -8.57 20.18 9.64
CA GLY A 496 -9.90 20.07 9.06
C GLY A 496 -10.60 18.78 9.44
N ASP A 497 -11.89 18.74 9.24
CA ASP A 497 -12.78 17.66 9.68
C ASP A 497 -13.20 16.68 8.57
N ALA A 498 -12.72 16.85 7.33
CA ALA A 498 -13.00 15.92 6.26
C ALA A 498 -12.44 14.52 6.60
N GLY A 499 -13.26 13.49 6.39
CA GLY A 499 -12.85 12.10 6.63
C GLY A 499 -11.90 11.58 5.57
N ARG A 500 -11.18 10.51 5.90
CA ARG A 500 -10.33 9.76 4.96
C ARG A 500 -11.19 8.97 3.97
N ASN A 501 -10.82 8.99 2.68
CA ASN A 501 -11.44 8.19 1.61
C ASN A 501 -12.97 8.36 1.49
N ILE A 502 -13.44 9.60 1.59
CA ILE A 502 -14.87 9.91 1.54
C ILE A 502 -15.41 10.18 0.14
N VAL A 503 -14.54 10.50 -0.83
CA VAL A 503 -14.94 10.75 -2.21
C VAL A 503 -14.70 9.52 -3.07
N GLN A 504 -15.54 9.25 -4.05
CA GLN A 504 -15.42 8.10 -4.93
C GLN A 504 -14.98 8.49 -6.34
N ALA A 505 -13.91 7.88 -6.83
CA ALA A 505 -13.41 8.03 -8.20
C ALA A 505 -14.34 7.35 -9.23
N ALA A 506 -13.99 7.51 -10.51
CA ALA A 506 -14.72 6.87 -11.60
C ALA A 506 -14.59 5.35 -11.54
N GLY A 507 -15.65 4.66 -11.88
CA GLY A 507 -15.63 3.21 -12.04
C GLY A 507 -15.00 2.79 -13.37
N LEU A 508 -14.50 1.55 -13.39
CA LEU A 508 -13.99 0.90 -14.60
C LEU A 508 -15.13 0.20 -15.36
N SER A 509 -15.14 0.32 -16.68
CA SER A 509 -15.94 -0.55 -17.54
C SER A 509 -15.20 -0.75 -18.87
N GLN A 510 -14.76 -1.97 -19.14
CA GLN A 510 -13.96 -2.32 -20.29
C GLN A 510 -14.42 -3.66 -20.87
N TRP A 511 -14.47 -3.71 -22.19
CA TRP A 511 -14.72 -4.94 -22.91
C TRP A 511 -13.59 -5.18 -23.93
N ASP A 512 -12.79 -6.21 -23.67
CA ASP A 512 -11.80 -6.70 -24.60
C ASP A 512 -12.42 -7.87 -25.39
N PHE A 513 -12.34 -7.76 -26.71
CA PHE A 513 -12.95 -8.70 -27.64
C PHE A 513 -11.92 -9.20 -28.63
N ALA A 514 -11.99 -10.50 -28.95
CA ALA A 514 -11.13 -11.08 -29.97
C ALA A 514 -11.90 -12.02 -30.89
N LEU A 515 -11.61 -11.89 -32.16
CA LEU A 515 -12.14 -12.71 -33.24
C LEU A 515 -11.01 -13.54 -33.83
N PHE A 516 -11.13 -14.87 -33.75
CA PHE A 516 -10.15 -15.79 -34.32
C PHE A 516 -10.77 -16.57 -35.47
N LYS A 517 -9.96 -16.80 -36.49
CA LYS A 517 -10.32 -17.61 -37.65
C LYS A 517 -9.23 -18.66 -37.88
N ASN A 518 -9.62 -19.91 -37.89
CA ASN A 518 -8.72 -21.03 -38.17
C ASN A 518 -8.86 -21.49 -39.62
N PHE A 519 -7.74 -21.50 -40.37
CA PHE A 519 -7.62 -22.07 -41.71
C PHE A 519 -6.79 -23.34 -41.60
N ARG A 520 -7.39 -24.49 -41.80
CA ARG A 520 -6.69 -25.77 -41.84
C ARG A 520 -5.94 -25.86 -43.17
N LEU A 521 -4.62 -25.83 -43.13
CA LEU A 521 -3.76 -25.92 -44.32
C LEU A 521 -3.37 -27.37 -44.62
N ALA A 522 -3.12 -28.18 -43.58
CA ALA A 522 -2.82 -29.61 -43.67
C ALA A 522 -3.40 -30.34 -42.45
N GLU A 523 -3.22 -31.65 -42.36
CA GLU A 523 -3.74 -32.45 -41.24
C GLU A 523 -3.24 -31.95 -39.87
N SER A 524 -1.96 -31.60 -39.78
CA SER A 524 -1.32 -31.10 -38.55
C SER A 524 -1.10 -29.57 -38.55
N THR A 525 -1.42 -28.86 -39.66
CA THR A 525 -1.05 -27.45 -39.81
C THR A 525 -2.28 -26.56 -39.92
N THR A 526 -2.40 -25.59 -39.04
CA THR A 526 -3.47 -24.60 -39.03
C THR A 526 -2.89 -23.20 -39.01
N LEU A 527 -3.34 -22.32 -39.92
CA LEU A 527 -3.10 -20.91 -39.88
C LEU A 527 -4.25 -20.22 -39.13
N GLN A 528 -3.95 -19.56 -38.05
CA GLN A 528 -4.92 -18.81 -37.27
C GLN A 528 -4.74 -17.31 -37.48
N PHE A 529 -5.76 -16.66 -38.01
CA PHE A 529 -5.90 -15.21 -37.98
C PHE A 529 -6.51 -14.78 -36.67
N ARG A 530 -6.00 -13.67 -36.10
CA ARG A 530 -6.51 -13.04 -34.89
C ARG A 530 -6.74 -11.57 -35.12
N GLY A 531 -7.95 -11.09 -34.78
CA GLY A 531 -8.25 -9.68 -34.63
C GLY A 531 -8.61 -9.45 -33.17
N GLU A 532 -7.81 -8.66 -32.47
CA GLU A 532 -7.95 -8.39 -31.04
C GLU A 532 -8.25 -6.90 -30.82
N PHE A 533 -9.27 -6.62 -30.05
CA PHE A 533 -9.80 -5.28 -29.81
C PHE A 533 -9.84 -5.06 -28.30
N PHE A 534 -8.92 -4.28 -27.79
CA PHE A 534 -8.91 -3.86 -26.39
C PHE A 534 -9.77 -2.61 -26.26
N ASN A 535 -10.63 -2.59 -25.23
CA ASN A 535 -11.63 -1.55 -25.04
C ASN A 535 -12.47 -1.31 -26.31
N ILE A 536 -13.12 -2.39 -26.83
CA ILE A 536 -13.85 -2.35 -28.12
C ILE A 536 -14.90 -1.25 -28.19
N LEU A 537 -15.52 -0.90 -27.04
CA LEU A 537 -16.53 0.16 -26.95
C LEU A 537 -15.90 1.56 -26.97
N ASN A 538 -14.58 1.68 -26.92
CA ASN A 538 -13.84 2.93 -26.80
C ASN A 538 -14.36 3.81 -25.65
N LYS A 539 -14.72 3.17 -24.53
CA LYS A 539 -15.23 3.87 -23.36
C LYS A 539 -14.06 4.56 -22.64
N VAL A 540 -14.23 5.82 -22.30
CA VAL A 540 -13.28 6.54 -21.46
C VAL A 540 -13.44 6.03 -20.03
N ASN A 541 -12.37 5.47 -19.48
CA ASN A 541 -12.24 5.11 -18.08
C ASN A 541 -11.33 6.14 -17.42
N PHE A 542 -11.94 7.06 -16.69
CA PHE A 542 -11.24 8.17 -16.04
C PHE A 542 -10.33 7.68 -14.92
N GLY A 543 -9.19 8.34 -14.75
CA GLY A 543 -8.35 8.24 -13.57
C GLY A 543 -8.95 8.94 -12.35
N VAL A 544 -8.18 9.03 -11.29
CA VAL A 544 -8.60 9.73 -10.08
C VAL A 544 -8.56 11.24 -10.33
N PRO A 545 -9.59 12.00 -9.88
CA PRO A 545 -9.57 13.46 -9.93
C PRO A 545 -8.42 14.04 -9.09
N ASN A 546 -8.02 15.28 -9.41
CA ASN A 546 -7.12 16.03 -8.53
C ASN A 546 -7.83 16.29 -7.20
N ASP A 547 -7.19 15.90 -6.11
CA ASP A 547 -7.71 15.85 -4.75
C ASP A 547 -7.17 16.93 -3.82
N ASP A 548 -6.25 17.79 -4.29
CA ASP A 548 -5.72 18.90 -3.51
C ASP A 548 -6.58 20.16 -3.70
N ILE A 549 -7.23 20.62 -2.63
CA ILE A 549 -8.08 21.83 -2.64
C ILE A 549 -7.29 23.10 -2.98
N SER A 550 -5.98 23.13 -2.73
CA SER A 550 -5.09 24.23 -3.07
C SER A 550 -4.71 24.27 -4.56
N SER A 551 -4.99 23.19 -5.29
CA SER A 551 -4.65 23.10 -6.71
C SER A 551 -5.67 23.83 -7.61
N PRO A 552 -5.21 24.57 -8.64
CA PRO A 552 -6.12 25.19 -9.62
C PRO A 552 -6.93 24.18 -10.44
N THR A 553 -6.58 22.91 -10.39
CA THR A 553 -7.29 21.82 -11.08
C THR A 553 -8.05 20.91 -10.11
N PHE A 554 -8.33 21.38 -8.91
CA PHE A 554 -9.08 20.63 -7.89
C PHE A 554 -10.41 20.11 -8.45
N GLY A 555 -10.67 18.82 -8.27
CA GLY A 555 -11.86 18.12 -8.76
C GLY A 555 -11.83 17.72 -10.24
N GLN A 556 -10.80 18.10 -11.01
CA GLN A 556 -10.67 17.76 -12.42
C GLN A 556 -9.98 16.40 -12.61
N VAL A 557 -10.44 15.65 -13.60
CA VAL A 557 -9.82 14.41 -14.04
C VAL A 557 -8.85 14.72 -15.17
N GLN A 558 -7.57 14.48 -14.94
CA GLN A 558 -6.49 14.80 -15.88
C GLN A 558 -5.97 13.57 -16.63
N THR A 559 -6.34 12.37 -16.18
CA THR A 559 -5.85 11.10 -16.74
C THR A 559 -6.99 10.17 -17.10
N ALA A 560 -6.75 9.28 -18.05
CA ALA A 560 -7.66 8.20 -18.41
C ALA A 560 -6.87 6.95 -18.80
N ALA A 561 -7.51 5.79 -18.65
CA ALA A 561 -6.96 4.55 -19.18
C ALA A 561 -6.87 4.59 -20.72
N PRO A 562 -6.03 3.72 -21.33
CA PRO A 562 -5.83 3.73 -22.78
C PRO A 562 -7.13 3.63 -23.58
N PRO A 563 -7.25 4.36 -24.71
CA PRO A 563 -8.37 4.24 -25.62
C PRO A 563 -8.37 2.87 -26.29
N ARG A 564 -9.35 2.62 -27.16
CA ARG A 564 -9.43 1.40 -27.94
C ARG A 564 -8.13 1.16 -28.73
N GLN A 565 -7.57 -0.04 -28.56
CA GLN A 565 -6.42 -0.52 -29.32
C GLN A 565 -6.85 -1.72 -30.15
N ILE A 566 -6.32 -1.84 -31.36
CA ILE A 566 -6.63 -2.92 -32.30
C ILE A 566 -5.33 -3.56 -32.73
N GLN A 567 -5.28 -4.88 -32.62
CA GLN A 567 -4.14 -5.69 -33.02
C GLN A 567 -4.58 -6.81 -33.98
N PHE A 568 -3.81 -7.04 -35.02
CA PHE A 568 -3.98 -8.18 -35.92
C PHE A 568 -2.73 -9.07 -35.86
N ALA A 569 -2.96 -10.38 -35.85
CA ALA A 569 -1.89 -11.35 -35.82
C ALA A 569 -2.21 -12.58 -36.70
N LEU A 570 -1.18 -13.21 -37.23
CA LEU A 570 -1.22 -14.51 -37.88
C LEU A 570 -0.35 -15.48 -37.09
N LYS A 571 -0.92 -16.62 -36.71
CA LYS A 571 -0.22 -17.67 -35.99
C LYS A 571 -0.29 -18.98 -36.77
N LEU A 572 0.86 -19.57 -37.06
CA LEU A 572 0.96 -20.90 -37.63
C LEU A 572 1.09 -21.92 -36.49
N LEU A 573 0.19 -22.89 -36.49
CA LEU A 573 0.17 -24.02 -35.56
C LEU A 573 0.49 -25.30 -36.35
N PHE A 574 1.48 -26.04 -35.91
CA PHE A 574 1.97 -27.27 -36.55
C PHE A 574 2.26 -28.36 -35.51
#